data_825b2fa2f0d1ea86ff5e5769da9e589f
#
_entry.id   825b2fa2f0d1ea86ff5e5769da9e589f
#
_cell.length_a   1.000
_cell.length_b   1.000
_cell.length_c   1.000
_cell.angle_alpha   90.00
_cell.angle_beta   90.00
_cell.angle_gamma   90.00
#
_symmetry.space_group_name_H-M   'P 1'
#
loop_
_entity.id
_entity.type
_entity.pdbx_description
1 polymer ?
#
loop_
_entity_poly.entity_id
_entity_poly.type
_entity_poly.pdbx_seq_one_letter_code
_entity_poly.pdbx_strand_id
1 'polypeptide(L)'
;ARSIRLNLPKFTLVGATTRAGMLSAPLRDRFGVVSHMEYYTVEELRTIILQSAQVLDVEIDEKGAYELARRSRGTPRLANRLLKRVRDFAQVKYDGKITYEVAAFALDLLEVDKMGLDQNDRNIILTIIDKFDGGPVGLDTLAASLGEDSGTIEDVYEPYLVKNDFINRTP
;
A
#
# COMPACT_ATOMS: atom_id res chain seq x y z
N ALA A 1 -34.41 -17.75 -13.92
CA ALA A 1 -33.95 -16.39 -14.29
C ALA A 1 -33.97 -16.30 -15.83
N ARG A 2 -34.63 -15.26 -16.39
CA ARG A 2 -34.58 -14.98 -17.85
C ARG A 2 -33.26 -14.30 -18.16
N SER A 3 -32.40 -14.93 -18.95
CA SER A 3 -31.21 -14.30 -19.52
C SER A 3 -31.58 -13.50 -20.77
N ILE A 4 -31.16 -12.24 -20.83
CA ILE A 4 -31.31 -11.41 -22.02
C ILE A 4 -29.96 -11.43 -22.74
N ARG A 5 -29.96 -11.79 -24.02
CA ARG A 5 -28.76 -11.76 -24.86
C ARG A 5 -28.63 -10.38 -25.49
N LEU A 6 -27.52 -9.68 -25.19
CA LEU A 6 -27.19 -8.40 -25.79
C LEU A 6 -26.10 -8.61 -26.84
N ASN A 7 -26.28 -8.04 -28.02
CA ASN A 7 -25.23 -7.99 -29.04
C ASN A 7 -24.41 -6.71 -28.82
N LEU A 8 -23.16 -6.90 -28.44
CA LEU A 8 -22.21 -5.79 -28.24
C LEU A 8 -21.30 -5.65 -29.47
N PRO A 9 -20.88 -4.42 -29.81
CA PRO A 9 -19.83 -4.23 -30.79
C PRO A 9 -18.53 -4.88 -30.32
N LYS A 10 -17.54 -5.04 -31.21
CA LYS A 10 -16.22 -5.54 -30.82
C LYS A 10 -15.60 -4.60 -29.79
N PHE A 11 -15.12 -5.15 -28.67
CA PHE A 11 -14.45 -4.41 -27.60
C PHE A 11 -13.31 -5.24 -27.00
N THR A 12 -12.41 -4.56 -26.31
CA THR A 12 -11.38 -5.19 -25.48
C THR A 12 -11.78 -5.03 -24.02
N LEU A 13 -11.83 -6.13 -23.29
CA LEU A 13 -12.09 -6.13 -21.86
C LEU A 13 -10.77 -6.17 -21.09
N VAL A 14 -10.56 -5.18 -20.22
CA VAL A 14 -9.45 -5.14 -19.28
C VAL A 14 -10.01 -5.15 -17.87
N GLY A 15 -9.50 -6.05 -17.04
CA GLY A 15 -9.90 -6.16 -15.64
C GLY A 15 -8.69 -6.23 -14.72
N ALA A 16 -8.85 -5.77 -13.49
CA ALA A 16 -7.86 -5.90 -12.43
C ALA A 16 -8.57 -6.33 -11.13
N THR A 17 -7.92 -7.17 -10.36
CA THR A 17 -8.41 -7.63 -9.06
C THR A 17 -7.24 -7.94 -8.14
N THR A 18 -7.41 -7.73 -6.85
CA THR A 18 -6.50 -8.20 -5.80
C THR A 18 -6.83 -9.63 -5.36
N ARG A 19 -8.02 -10.14 -5.73
CA ARG A 19 -8.55 -11.44 -5.32
C ARG A 19 -8.79 -12.33 -6.54
N ALA A 20 -7.72 -12.69 -7.26
CA ALA A 20 -7.83 -13.54 -8.45
C ALA A 20 -8.49 -14.91 -8.18
N GLY A 21 -8.33 -15.45 -6.96
CA GLY A 21 -8.97 -16.71 -6.53
C GLY A 21 -10.49 -16.65 -6.44
N MET A 22 -11.09 -15.47 -6.32
CA MET A 22 -12.55 -15.29 -6.30
C MET A 22 -13.16 -15.24 -7.72
N LEU A 23 -12.34 -15.12 -8.76
CA LEU A 23 -12.84 -15.21 -10.13
C LEU A 23 -13.16 -16.65 -10.47
N SER A 24 -14.35 -16.88 -11.02
CA SER A 24 -14.72 -18.20 -11.51
C SER A 24 -13.77 -18.64 -12.62
N ALA A 25 -13.42 -19.94 -12.65
CA ALA A 25 -12.53 -20.48 -13.67
C ALA A 25 -13.00 -20.13 -15.09
N PRO A 26 -14.31 -20.28 -15.46
CA PRO A 26 -14.77 -19.91 -16.81
C PRO A 26 -14.59 -18.43 -17.16
N LEU A 27 -14.60 -17.53 -16.19
CA LEU A 27 -14.34 -16.11 -16.43
C LEU A 27 -12.84 -15.88 -16.64
N ARG A 28 -12.02 -16.43 -15.76
CA ARG A 28 -10.54 -16.32 -15.85
C ARG A 28 -10.00 -16.87 -17.17
N ASP A 29 -10.53 -18.03 -17.62
CA ASP A 29 -10.08 -18.69 -18.85
C ASP A 29 -10.45 -17.93 -20.14
N ARG A 30 -11.34 -16.94 -20.04
CA ARG A 30 -11.70 -16.05 -21.18
C ARG A 30 -10.75 -14.88 -21.36
N PHE A 31 -9.89 -14.58 -20.37
CA PHE A 31 -8.83 -13.59 -20.54
C PHE A 31 -7.64 -14.24 -21.24
N GLY A 32 -7.31 -13.74 -22.43
CA GLY A 32 -6.18 -14.26 -23.24
C GLY A 32 -4.81 -13.87 -22.67
N VAL A 33 -4.75 -12.85 -21.82
CA VAL A 33 -3.53 -12.38 -21.15
C VAL A 33 -3.83 -12.20 -19.68
N VAL A 34 -3.04 -12.85 -18.84
CA VAL A 34 -3.08 -12.69 -17.37
C VAL A 34 -1.69 -12.28 -16.92
N SER A 35 -1.60 -11.13 -16.26
CA SER A 35 -0.35 -10.61 -15.73
C SER A 35 -0.46 -10.44 -14.22
N HIS A 36 0.60 -10.84 -13.50
CA HIS A 36 0.76 -10.52 -12.10
C HIS A 36 1.47 -9.17 -11.97
N MET A 37 0.88 -8.27 -11.17
CA MET A 37 1.48 -6.98 -10.86
C MET A 37 2.29 -7.11 -9.57
N GLU A 38 3.56 -6.77 -9.65
CA GLU A 38 4.44 -6.75 -8.50
C GLU A 38 4.46 -5.36 -7.85
N TYR A 39 4.97 -5.31 -6.62
CA TYR A 39 5.24 -4.03 -5.96
C TYR A 39 6.41 -3.33 -6.65
N TYR A 40 6.34 -2.02 -6.71
CA TYR A 40 7.42 -1.19 -7.23
C TYR A 40 8.63 -1.21 -6.30
N THR A 41 9.80 -1.14 -6.90
CA THR A 41 11.06 -0.90 -6.17
C THR A 41 11.12 0.54 -5.65
N VAL A 42 12.00 0.79 -4.70
CA VAL A 42 12.20 2.15 -4.17
C VAL A 42 12.63 3.12 -5.27
N GLU A 43 13.48 2.69 -6.21
CA GLU A 43 13.96 3.52 -7.32
C GLU A 43 12.85 3.87 -8.31
N GLU A 44 11.98 2.93 -8.63
CA GLU A 44 10.82 3.18 -9.48
C GLU A 44 9.84 4.15 -8.80
N LEU A 45 9.58 3.97 -7.50
CA LEU A 45 8.74 4.89 -6.73
C LEU A 45 9.36 6.28 -6.61
N ARG A 46 10.68 6.39 -6.44
CA ARG A 46 11.38 7.66 -6.47
C ARG A 46 11.14 8.40 -7.79
N THR A 47 11.27 7.70 -8.90
CA THR A 47 10.99 8.25 -10.24
C THR A 47 9.55 8.74 -10.35
N ILE A 48 8.58 7.97 -9.88
CA ILE A 48 7.16 8.33 -9.87
C ILE A 48 6.91 9.57 -9.00
N ILE A 49 7.55 9.65 -7.82
CA ILE A 49 7.44 10.80 -6.91
C ILE A 49 7.97 12.05 -7.56
N LEU A 50 9.15 12.01 -8.20
CA LEU A 50 9.75 13.16 -8.89
C LEU A 50 8.83 13.65 -10.03
N GLN A 51 8.28 12.75 -10.84
CA GLN A 51 7.31 13.11 -11.89
C GLN A 51 6.03 13.70 -11.31
N SER A 52 5.50 13.11 -10.23
CA SER A 52 4.31 13.60 -9.57
C SER A 52 4.52 14.97 -8.91
N ALA A 53 5.71 15.23 -8.36
CA ALA A 53 6.08 16.51 -7.79
C ALA A 53 6.08 17.61 -8.87
N GLN A 54 6.58 17.32 -10.06
CA GLN A 54 6.52 18.25 -11.21
C GLN A 54 5.08 18.60 -11.58
N VAL A 55 4.19 17.59 -11.65
CA VAL A 55 2.76 17.83 -11.96
C VAL A 55 2.05 18.62 -10.86
N LEU A 56 2.48 18.47 -9.61
CA LEU A 56 1.92 19.18 -8.45
C LEU A 56 2.58 20.55 -8.21
N ASP A 57 3.55 20.94 -9.04
CA ASP A 57 4.35 22.16 -8.88
C ASP A 57 5.00 22.25 -7.49
N VAL A 58 5.68 21.15 -7.09
CA VAL A 58 6.36 21.04 -5.80
C VAL A 58 7.84 20.82 -6.01
N GLU A 59 8.65 21.65 -5.37
CA GLU A 59 10.10 21.46 -5.36
C GLU A 59 10.47 20.37 -4.36
N ILE A 60 11.13 19.32 -4.84
CA ILE A 60 11.60 18.18 -4.03
C ILE A 60 13.01 17.80 -4.45
N ASP A 61 13.90 17.54 -3.48
CA ASP A 61 15.23 17.02 -3.78
C ASP A 61 15.24 15.49 -3.91
N GLU A 62 16.30 14.95 -4.50
CA GLU A 62 16.46 13.49 -4.72
C GLU A 62 16.42 12.69 -3.43
N LYS A 63 16.95 13.21 -2.35
CA LYS A 63 16.97 12.53 -1.04
C LYS A 63 15.61 12.54 -0.38
N GLY A 64 14.85 13.62 -0.49
CA GLY A 64 13.46 13.71 -0.04
C GLY A 64 12.55 12.77 -0.83
N ALA A 65 12.72 12.72 -2.16
CA ALA A 65 11.99 11.77 -3.01
C ALA A 65 12.31 10.32 -2.66
N TYR A 66 13.58 9.99 -2.40
CA TYR A 66 13.98 8.66 -1.97
C TYR A 66 13.39 8.30 -0.60
N GLU A 67 13.39 9.21 0.36
CA GLU A 67 12.82 8.97 1.69
C GLU A 67 11.31 8.69 1.63
N LEU A 68 10.58 9.44 0.82
CA LEU A 68 9.17 9.19 0.53
C LEU A 68 8.96 7.81 -0.14
N ALA A 69 9.77 7.50 -1.15
CA ALA A 69 9.70 6.23 -1.88
C ALA A 69 9.92 5.03 -0.96
N ARG A 70 10.92 5.10 -0.10
CA ARG A 70 11.28 4.03 0.84
C ARG A 70 10.16 3.70 1.82
N ARG A 71 9.43 4.73 2.30
CA ARG A 71 8.30 4.55 3.23
C ARG A 71 6.95 4.32 2.53
N SER A 72 6.94 4.18 1.19
CA SER A 72 5.71 4.05 0.38
C SER A 72 5.27 2.60 0.13
N ARG A 73 5.86 1.62 0.79
CA ARG A 73 5.42 0.20 0.80
C ARG A 73 5.28 -0.41 -0.62
N GLY A 74 6.07 0.05 -1.58
CA GLY A 74 6.04 -0.48 -2.95
C GLY A 74 4.82 -0.06 -3.78
N THR A 75 4.01 0.93 -3.34
CA THR A 75 2.77 1.30 -4.03
C THR A 75 2.73 2.77 -4.45
N PRO A 76 2.50 3.07 -5.75
CA PRO A 76 2.40 4.45 -6.23
C PRO A 76 1.27 5.25 -5.59
N ARG A 77 0.16 4.60 -5.23
CA ARG A 77 -0.96 5.24 -4.53
C ARG A 77 -0.51 5.82 -3.20
N LEU A 78 0.23 5.04 -2.40
CA LEU A 78 0.73 5.49 -1.10
C LEU A 78 1.81 6.56 -1.29
N ALA A 79 2.72 6.38 -2.24
CA ALA A 79 3.75 7.36 -2.57
C ALA A 79 3.15 8.73 -2.88
N ASN A 80 2.15 8.78 -3.75
CA ASN A 80 1.46 10.02 -4.10
C ASN A 80 0.65 10.60 -2.93
N ARG A 81 0.07 9.76 -2.08
CA ARG A 81 -0.63 10.23 -0.87
C ARG A 81 0.34 10.87 0.10
N LEU A 82 1.49 10.23 0.36
CA LEU A 82 2.52 10.77 1.24
C LEU A 82 3.12 12.06 0.66
N LEU A 83 3.43 12.10 -0.65
CA LEU A 83 3.93 13.31 -1.32
C LEU A 83 3.00 14.51 -1.08
N LYS A 84 1.68 14.34 -1.27
CA LYS A 84 0.71 15.40 -1.03
C LYS A 84 0.70 15.86 0.43
N ARG A 85 0.77 14.94 1.39
CA ARG A 85 0.80 15.29 2.81
C ARG A 85 2.08 16.02 3.22
N VAL A 86 3.22 15.54 2.72
CA VAL A 86 4.51 16.18 2.99
C VAL A 86 4.60 17.55 2.31
N ARG A 87 4.04 17.71 1.10
CA ARG A 87 3.88 19.01 0.44
C ARG A 87 3.10 20.00 1.31
N ASP A 88 1.92 19.59 1.76
CA ASP A 88 1.05 20.45 2.59
C ASP A 88 1.79 20.87 3.87
N PHE A 89 2.54 19.96 4.47
CA PHE A 89 3.38 20.23 5.62
C PHE A 89 4.52 21.20 5.29
N ALA A 90 5.24 20.99 4.18
CA ALA A 90 6.32 21.84 3.74
C ALA A 90 5.86 23.28 3.46
N GLN A 91 4.68 23.44 2.86
CA GLN A 91 4.08 24.75 2.58
C GLN A 91 3.66 25.51 3.85
N VAL A 92 3.21 24.80 4.88
CA VAL A 92 2.72 25.43 6.12
C VAL A 92 3.85 25.76 7.10
N LYS A 93 4.87 24.90 7.18
CA LYS A 93 5.93 24.97 8.20
C LYS A 93 7.27 25.44 7.70
N TYR A 94 7.50 25.39 6.38
CA TYR A 94 8.76 25.72 5.72
C TYR A 94 8.50 26.59 4.48
N ASP A 95 9.46 26.65 3.59
CA ASP A 95 9.44 27.43 2.34
C ASP A 95 8.74 26.72 1.16
N GLY A 96 8.10 25.59 1.41
CA GLY A 96 7.43 24.78 0.39
C GLY A 96 8.30 23.74 -0.31
N LYS A 97 9.62 23.74 -0.03
CA LYS A 97 10.56 22.77 -0.58
C LYS A 97 10.62 21.50 0.27
N ILE A 98 10.60 20.35 -0.37
CA ILE A 98 10.73 19.05 0.28
C ILE A 98 12.18 18.59 0.20
N THR A 99 12.95 18.82 1.27
CA THR A 99 14.28 18.23 1.47
C THR A 99 14.15 16.90 2.21
N TYR A 100 15.26 16.16 2.34
CA TYR A 100 15.30 14.96 3.17
C TYR A 100 14.80 15.21 4.59
N GLU A 101 15.25 16.28 5.22
CA GLU A 101 14.90 16.62 6.61
C GLU A 101 13.41 16.93 6.75
N VAL A 102 12.84 17.69 5.81
CA VAL A 102 11.41 18.01 5.77
C VAL A 102 10.59 16.74 5.53
N ALA A 103 11.01 15.89 4.59
CA ALA A 103 10.34 14.63 4.30
C ALA A 103 10.36 13.68 5.52
N ALA A 104 11.54 13.49 6.12
CA ALA A 104 11.70 12.60 7.28
C ALA A 104 10.84 13.08 8.46
N PHE A 105 10.92 14.37 8.80
CA PHE A 105 10.16 14.95 9.90
C PHE A 105 8.63 14.86 9.67
N ALA A 106 8.17 15.18 8.47
CA ALA A 106 6.75 15.09 8.13
C ALA A 106 6.24 13.65 8.18
N LEU A 107 7.02 12.67 7.70
CA LEU A 107 6.67 11.26 7.74
C LEU A 107 6.62 10.70 9.16
N ASP A 108 7.52 11.17 10.03
CA ASP A 108 7.50 10.81 11.46
C ASP A 108 6.25 11.38 12.15
N LEU A 109 5.83 12.61 11.83
CA LEU A 109 4.55 13.18 12.31
C LEU A 109 3.32 12.44 11.77
N LEU A 110 3.42 11.84 10.60
CA LEU A 110 2.37 10.99 10.02
C LEU A 110 2.42 9.55 10.58
N GLU A 111 3.30 9.31 11.54
CA GLU A 111 3.51 7.99 12.18
C GLU A 111 3.89 6.87 11.21
N VAL A 112 4.47 7.22 10.07
CA VAL A 112 5.04 6.27 9.11
C VAL A 112 6.52 6.10 9.42
N ASP A 113 6.91 4.94 9.92
CA ASP A 113 8.28 4.70 10.34
C ASP A 113 9.25 4.43 9.15
N LYS A 114 10.52 4.19 9.48
CA LYS A 114 11.58 3.93 8.48
C LYS A 114 11.34 2.68 7.63
N MET A 115 10.53 1.75 8.10
CA MET A 115 10.15 0.53 7.38
C MET A 115 8.82 0.71 6.63
N GLY A 116 8.20 1.90 6.68
CA GLY A 116 6.91 2.15 6.08
C GLY A 116 5.73 1.59 6.89
N LEU A 117 5.97 1.18 8.14
CA LEU A 117 4.90 0.72 9.03
C LEU A 117 4.15 1.93 9.60
N ASP A 118 2.84 1.87 9.57
CA ASP A 118 1.98 2.83 10.27
C ASP A 118 1.62 2.32 11.69
N GLN A 119 0.79 3.09 12.40
CA GLN A 119 0.39 2.73 13.74
C GLN A 119 -0.36 1.40 13.81
N ASN A 120 -1.20 1.10 12.81
CA ASN A 120 -1.98 -0.14 12.81
C ASN A 120 -1.08 -1.36 12.56
N ASP A 121 -0.10 -1.25 11.65
CA ASP A 121 0.88 -2.31 11.45
C ASP A 121 1.64 -2.63 12.74
N ARG A 122 2.11 -1.58 13.43
CA ARG A 122 2.80 -1.76 14.72
C ARG A 122 1.90 -2.38 15.77
N ASN A 123 0.64 -1.95 15.85
CA ASN A 123 -0.33 -2.52 16.78
C ASN A 123 -0.58 -4.01 16.51
N ILE A 124 -0.64 -4.42 15.24
CA ILE A 124 -0.77 -5.83 14.85
C ILE A 124 0.44 -6.62 15.36
N ILE A 125 1.66 -6.18 15.03
CA ILE A 125 2.90 -6.86 15.43
C ILE A 125 3.02 -6.92 16.97
N LEU A 126 2.80 -5.81 17.66
CA LEU A 126 2.88 -5.75 19.12
C LEU A 126 1.81 -6.62 19.78
N THR A 127 0.59 -6.66 19.23
CA THR A 127 -0.46 -7.54 19.76
C THR A 127 -0.08 -9.02 19.63
N ILE A 128 0.51 -9.42 18.51
CA ILE A 128 1.01 -10.79 18.32
C ILE A 128 2.12 -11.10 19.33
N ILE A 129 3.05 -10.19 19.55
CA ILE A 129 4.15 -10.37 20.49
C ILE A 129 3.64 -10.41 21.93
N ASP A 130 2.91 -9.36 22.35
CA ASP A 130 2.60 -9.13 23.78
C ASP A 130 1.45 -10.00 24.29
N LYS A 131 0.45 -10.31 23.44
CA LYS A 131 -0.73 -11.07 23.87
C LYS A 131 -0.68 -12.55 23.47
N PHE A 132 0.12 -12.88 22.46
CA PHE A 132 0.18 -14.24 21.91
C PHE A 132 1.60 -14.82 21.85
N ASP A 133 2.55 -14.26 22.60
CA ASP A 133 3.93 -14.74 22.71
C ASP A 133 4.63 -14.96 21.35
N GLY A 134 4.33 -14.12 20.36
CA GLY A 134 4.85 -14.25 18.99
C GLY A 134 4.04 -15.19 18.08
N GLY A 135 2.91 -15.69 18.55
CA GLY A 135 2.00 -16.54 17.77
C GLY A 135 2.20 -18.04 17.99
N PRO A 136 1.46 -18.89 17.28
CA PRO A 136 0.47 -18.54 16.26
C PRO A 136 -0.85 -18.00 16.84
N VAL A 137 -1.53 -17.15 16.07
CA VAL A 137 -2.84 -16.60 16.43
C VAL A 137 -3.77 -16.64 15.22
N GLY A 138 -5.04 -17.00 15.43
CA GLY A 138 -6.05 -16.97 14.38
C GLY A 138 -6.44 -15.52 13.99
N LEU A 139 -6.73 -15.30 12.71
CA LEU A 139 -7.08 -13.99 12.16
C LEU A 139 -8.23 -13.31 12.91
N ASP A 140 -9.33 -14.05 13.18
CA ASP A 140 -10.50 -13.52 13.90
C ASP A 140 -10.17 -13.15 15.36
N THR A 141 -9.29 -13.92 16.01
CA THR A 141 -8.84 -13.63 17.39
C THR A 141 -7.98 -12.37 17.41
N LEU A 142 -7.10 -12.21 16.43
CA LEU A 142 -6.27 -11.01 16.28
C LEU A 142 -7.13 -9.79 16.00
N ALA A 143 -8.09 -9.90 15.07
CA ALA A 143 -9.05 -8.84 14.74
C ALA A 143 -9.87 -8.39 15.96
N ALA A 144 -10.43 -9.33 16.71
CA ALA A 144 -11.15 -9.03 17.94
C ALA A 144 -10.26 -8.34 18.99
N SER A 145 -8.98 -8.73 19.09
CA SER A 145 -8.01 -8.14 20.04
C SER A 145 -7.62 -6.70 19.69
N LEU A 146 -7.72 -6.32 18.41
CA LEU A 146 -7.40 -5.00 17.87
C LEU A 146 -8.65 -4.11 17.73
N GLY A 147 -9.85 -4.69 17.79
CA GLY A 147 -11.10 -4.00 17.47
C GLY A 147 -11.23 -3.65 15.98
N GLU A 148 -10.64 -4.47 15.10
CA GLU A 148 -10.62 -4.28 13.66
C GLU A 148 -11.39 -5.40 12.95
N ASP A 149 -11.79 -5.18 11.69
CA ASP A 149 -12.39 -6.22 10.86
C ASP A 149 -11.32 -7.18 10.34
N SER A 150 -11.60 -8.51 10.40
CA SER A 150 -10.66 -9.53 9.95
C SER A 150 -10.32 -9.42 8.45
N GLY A 151 -11.29 -9.05 7.62
CA GLY A 151 -11.07 -8.80 6.20
C GLY A 151 -10.16 -7.59 5.95
N THR A 152 -10.25 -6.55 6.79
CA THR A 152 -9.34 -5.40 6.72
C THR A 152 -7.91 -5.81 7.07
N ILE A 153 -7.72 -6.63 8.09
CA ILE A 153 -6.38 -7.14 8.43
C ILE A 153 -5.82 -7.96 7.26
N GLU A 154 -6.60 -8.91 6.74
CA GLU A 154 -6.18 -9.81 5.65
C GLU A 154 -5.88 -9.07 4.34
N ASP A 155 -6.70 -8.10 3.96
CA ASP A 155 -6.60 -7.45 2.64
C ASP A 155 -5.68 -6.23 2.62
N VAL A 156 -5.50 -5.53 3.76
CA VAL A 156 -4.82 -4.23 3.81
C VAL A 156 -3.47 -4.31 4.52
N TYR A 157 -3.40 -4.93 5.69
CA TYR A 157 -2.18 -4.91 6.52
C TYR A 157 -1.30 -6.13 6.30
N GLU A 158 -1.87 -7.33 6.37
CA GLU A 158 -1.14 -8.59 6.28
C GLU A 158 -0.26 -8.73 5.03
N PRO A 159 -0.68 -8.34 3.81
CA PRO A 159 0.13 -8.54 2.61
C PRO A 159 1.50 -7.85 2.67
N TYR A 160 1.55 -6.67 3.29
CA TYR A 160 2.82 -5.97 3.47
C TYR A 160 3.67 -6.59 4.57
N LEU A 161 3.05 -6.97 5.68
CA LEU A 161 3.74 -7.57 6.82
C LEU A 161 4.34 -8.94 6.47
N VAL A 162 3.60 -9.76 5.73
CA VAL A 162 4.08 -11.07 5.25
C VAL A 162 5.19 -10.90 4.21
N LYS A 163 5.03 -10.01 3.24
CA LYS A 163 6.04 -9.76 2.21
C LYS A 163 7.41 -9.35 2.77
N ASN A 164 7.40 -8.62 3.88
CA ASN A 164 8.63 -8.11 4.51
C ASN A 164 9.05 -8.93 5.74
N ASP A 165 8.57 -10.15 5.86
CA ASP A 165 8.95 -11.12 6.90
C ASP A 165 8.70 -10.64 8.34
N PHE A 166 7.79 -9.68 8.55
CA PHE A 166 7.37 -9.27 9.89
C PHE A 166 6.47 -10.32 10.55
N ILE A 167 5.64 -10.99 9.75
CA ILE A 167 4.79 -12.10 10.17
C ILE A 167 4.80 -13.19 9.10
N ASN A 168 4.48 -14.42 9.50
CA ASN A 168 4.34 -15.55 8.59
C ASN A 168 2.95 -16.17 8.72
N ARG A 169 2.34 -16.60 7.60
CA ARG A 169 1.16 -17.44 7.63
C ARG A 169 1.56 -18.86 7.99
N THR A 170 0.89 -19.42 9.00
CA THR A 170 0.94 -20.85 9.32
C THR A 170 -0.31 -21.52 8.78
N PRO A 171 -0.23 -22.84 8.45
CA PRO A 171 -1.38 -23.62 7.98
C PRO A 171 -2.54 -23.64 8.95
#